data_16be6a35a46c120e785b48d093b70c33
#
_entry.id   16be6a35a46c120e785b48d093b70c33
#
_cell.length_a   1.000
_cell.length_b   1.000
_cell.length_c   1.000
_cell.angle_alpha   90.00
_cell.angle_beta   90.00
_cell.angle_gamma   90.00
#
_symmetry.space_group_name_H-M   'P 1'
#
loop_
_entity.id
_entity.type
_entity.pdbx_description
1 polymer ?
#
loop_
_entity_poly.entity_id
_entity_poly.type
_entity_poly.pdbx_seq_one_letter_code
_entity_poly.pdbx_strand_id
1 'polypeptide(L)'
;MNSKKTKKPLRRAKRWGARIWPMAGRLAVILAAVAVMGLMFSALQAVGSMALRAVISLAILSGVLLMLYSEGLTRGVADADASHAADKLEKLGRPLSRREEAACYQPMKALCACLIVFGVPLVLGAYLAATAEPYTYALQDLPSWLTGTYGAREDVMAPLAAYAQTASVSARDVIRLIVRLTVLIYINLFPDPQTMAQMVDRLTPLMALSYPVACMIGYLRAPAVYAKRQSMQRRAKKAAVRKAQKKSMVSELLGSGGDVHYGQRPQQEEHKKKELI
;
A
#
# COMPACT_ATOMS: atom_id res chain seq x y z
N MET A 1 18.93 -34.46 19.21
CA MET A 1 18.02 -33.44 19.78
C MET A 1 18.25 -32.11 19.13
N ASN A 2 17.38 -31.69 18.20
CA ASN A 2 17.42 -30.39 17.53
C ASN A 2 16.80 -29.35 18.47
N SER A 3 17.61 -28.62 19.21
CA SER A 3 17.20 -27.44 19.97
C SER A 3 16.57 -26.43 18.97
N LYS A 4 15.27 -26.32 18.99
CA LYS A 4 14.54 -25.22 18.33
C LYS A 4 15.03 -23.93 18.96
N LYS A 5 16.03 -23.28 18.36
CA LYS A 5 16.46 -21.93 18.74
C LYS A 5 15.23 -21.02 18.68
N THR A 6 14.64 -20.75 19.83
CA THR A 6 13.54 -19.79 19.99
C THR A 6 14.01 -18.47 19.39
N LYS A 7 13.39 -18.08 18.29
CA LYS A 7 13.69 -16.79 17.65
C LYS A 7 13.35 -15.69 18.65
N LYS A 8 14.35 -14.96 19.13
CA LYS A 8 14.12 -13.80 19.99
C LYS A 8 13.12 -12.85 19.30
N PRO A 9 12.09 -12.37 20.01
CA PRO A 9 11.15 -11.42 19.44
C PRO A 9 11.89 -10.16 18.99
N LEU A 10 11.47 -9.58 17.88
CA LEU A 10 12.01 -8.30 17.39
C LEU A 10 11.81 -7.21 18.44
N ARG A 11 12.82 -6.40 18.67
CA ARG A 11 12.72 -5.23 19.54
C ARG A 11 11.66 -4.28 18.99
N ARG A 12 10.71 -3.87 19.84
CA ARG A 12 9.65 -2.93 19.51
C ARG A 12 10.05 -1.50 19.86
N ALA A 13 9.66 -0.54 19.03
CA ALA A 13 9.88 0.87 19.29
C ALA A 13 9.06 1.31 20.52
N LYS A 14 9.69 1.99 21.49
CA LYS A 14 8.99 2.61 22.62
C LYS A 14 8.44 4.00 22.27
N ARG A 15 9.17 4.75 21.40
CA ARG A 15 8.80 6.10 20.94
C ARG A 15 8.76 6.13 19.43
N TRP A 16 7.58 6.14 18.81
CA TRP A 16 7.40 5.92 17.38
C TRP A 16 6.75 7.12 16.61
N GLY A 17 6.25 8.14 17.31
CA GLY A 17 5.47 9.22 16.73
C GLY A 17 6.17 9.98 15.59
N ALA A 18 7.46 10.27 15.71
CA ALA A 18 8.20 11.07 14.72
C ALA A 18 8.31 10.40 13.31
N ARG A 19 8.15 9.08 13.22
CA ARG A 19 8.25 8.32 11.96
C ARG A 19 6.92 8.03 11.27
N ILE A 20 5.80 8.43 11.86
CA ILE A 20 4.47 8.26 11.25
C ILE A 20 4.31 9.18 10.06
N TRP A 21 4.70 10.45 10.17
CA TRP A 21 4.49 11.47 9.16
C TRP A 21 5.11 11.14 7.78
N PRO A 22 6.38 10.67 7.69
CA PRO A 22 6.93 10.26 6.40
C PRO A 22 6.20 9.09 5.76
N MET A 23 5.62 8.19 6.56
CA MET A 23 4.80 7.09 6.05
C MET A 23 3.45 7.60 5.59
N ALA A 24 2.78 8.42 6.42
CA ALA A 24 1.50 9.02 6.08
C ALA A 24 1.59 9.88 4.82
N GLY A 25 2.64 10.70 4.68
CA GLY A 25 2.84 11.52 3.48
C GLY A 25 2.93 10.70 2.20
N ARG A 26 3.63 9.57 2.21
CA ARG A 26 3.67 8.68 1.04
C ARG A 26 2.34 8.01 0.75
N LEU A 27 1.64 7.55 1.79
CA LEU A 27 0.30 6.98 1.62
C LEU A 27 -0.68 8.02 1.06
N ALA A 28 -0.57 9.29 1.48
CA ALA A 28 -1.38 10.38 0.94
C ALA A 28 -1.09 10.62 -0.56
N VAL A 29 0.18 10.59 -0.97
CA VAL A 29 0.57 10.69 -2.40
C VAL A 29 -0.01 9.51 -3.20
N ILE A 30 0.05 8.29 -2.65
CA ILE A 30 -0.55 7.12 -3.31
C ILE A 30 -2.06 7.30 -3.43
N LEU A 31 -2.73 7.76 -2.37
CA LEU A 31 -4.19 8.01 -2.41
C LEU A 31 -4.55 9.06 -3.45
N ALA A 32 -3.78 10.15 -3.55
CA ALA A 32 -3.97 11.16 -4.58
C ALA A 32 -3.78 10.58 -6.00
N ALA A 33 -2.74 9.76 -6.20
CA ALA A 33 -2.53 9.06 -7.46
C ALA A 33 -3.68 8.11 -7.81
N VAL A 34 -4.25 7.40 -6.81
CA VAL A 34 -5.43 6.54 -6.98
C VAL A 34 -6.64 7.36 -7.41
N ALA A 35 -6.87 8.54 -6.81
CA ALA A 35 -7.96 9.42 -7.20
C ALA A 35 -7.80 9.91 -8.66
N VAL A 36 -6.59 10.34 -9.03
CA VAL A 36 -6.30 10.76 -10.41
C VAL A 36 -6.49 9.60 -11.40
N MET A 37 -5.97 8.41 -11.09
CA MET A 37 -6.20 7.23 -11.91
C MET A 37 -7.70 6.91 -12.02
N GLY A 38 -8.44 6.99 -10.91
CA GLY A 38 -9.89 6.80 -10.91
C GLY A 38 -10.60 7.75 -11.87
N LEU A 39 -10.21 9.04 -11.88
CA LEU A 39 -10.76 10.03 -12.82
C LEU A 39 -10.42 9.69 -14.27
N MET A 40 -9.17 9.30 -14.57
CA MET A 40 -8.79 8.91 -15.93
C MET A 40 -9.58 7.68 -16.43
N PHE A 41 -9.81 6.72 -15.52
CA PHE A 41 -10.55 5.51 -15.86
C PHE A 41 -12.08 5.64 -15.74
N SER A 42 -12.60 6.78 -15.29
CA SER A 42 -14.05 7.04 -15.30
C SER A 42 -14.63 7.01 -16.71
N ALA A 43 -13.84 7.38 -17.73
CA ALA A 43 -14.20 7.26 -19.15
C ALA A 43 -14.53 5.82 -19.59
N LEU A 44 -14.06 4.79 -18.84
CA LEU A 44 -14.43 3.39 -19.09
C LEU A 44 -15.93 3.13 -18.94
N GLN A 45 -16.68 4.00 -18.26
CA GLN A 45 -18.14 3.88 -18.18
C GLN A 45 -18.82 4.01 -19.56
N ALA A 46 -18.16 4.68 -20.51
CA ALA A 46 -18.63 4.77 -21.90
C ALA A 46 -18.46 3.45 -22.68
N VAL A 47 -17.67 2.50 -22.17
CA VAL A 47 -17.47 1.20 -22.81
C VAL A 47 -18.71 0.34 -22.60
N GLY A 48 -19.37 -0.03 -23.69
CA GLY A 48 -20.65 -0.77 -23.66
C GLY A 48 -20.56 -2.19 -23.08
N SER A 49 -19.37 -2.83 -23.11
CA SER A 49 -19.17 -4.18 -22.56
C SER A 49 -18.87 -4.13 -21.06
N MET A 50 -19.82 -4.52 -20.23
CA MET A 50 -19.67 -4.61 -18.78
C MET A 50 -18.52 -5.56 -18.37
N ALA A 51 -18.39 -6.70 -19.05
CA ALA A 51 -17.35 -7.67 -18.73
C ALA A 51 -15.95 -7.11 -18.95
N LEU A 52 -15.71 -6.42 -20.07
CA LEU A 52 -14.42 -5.79 -20.37
C LEU A 52 -14.09 -4.68 -19.35
N ARG A 53 -15.08 -3.84 -19.02
CA ARG A 53 -14.94 -2.80 -17.99
C ARG A 53 -14.58 -3.38 -16.63
N ALA A 54 -15.25 -4.45 -16.22
CA ALA A 54 -14.99 -5.13 -14.94
C ALA A 54 -13.58 -5.73 -14.89
N VAL A 55 -13.12 -6.39 -15.96
CA VAL A 55 -11.77 -6.98 -16.05
C VAL A 55 -10.70 -5.90 -15.93
N ILE A 56 -10.82 -4.80 -16.69
CA ILE A 56 -9.85 -3.69 -16.65
C ILE A 56 -9.83 -3.08 -15.25
N SER A 57 -10.98 -2.79 -14.67
CA SER A 57 -11.09 -2.17 -13.34
C SER A 57 -10.53 -3.08 -12.24
N LEU A 58 -10.75 -4.40 -12.33
CA LEU A 58 -10.18 -5.37 -11.39
C LEU A 58 -8.65 -5.46 -11.53
N ALA A 59 -8.11 -5.39 -12.75
CA ALA A 59 -6.67 -5.36 -12.98
C ALA A 59 -6.02 -4.11 -12.38
N ILE A 60 -6.62 -2.93 -12.57
CA ILE A 60 -6.14 -1.67 -12.00
C ILE A 60 -6.22 -1.72 -10.47
N LEU A 61 -7.35 -2.16 -9.92
CA LEU A 61 -7.55 -2.29 -8.49
C LEU A 61 -6.52 -3.22 -7.85
N SER A 62 -6.27 -4.38 -8.45
CA SER A 62 -5.25 -5.31 -7.96
C SER A 62 -3.86 -4.69 -7.99
N GLY A 63 -3.52 -3.91 -9.02
CA GLY A 63 -2.29 -3.14 -9.11
C GLY A 63 -2.14 -2.12 -7.98
N VAL A 64 -3.20 -1.36 -7.67
CA VAL A 64 -3.24 -0.40 -6.56
C VAL A 64 -3.06 -1.09 -5.22
N LEU A 65 -3.78 -2.19 -4.97
CA LEU A 65 -3.66 -2.95 -3.72
C LEU A 65 -2.26 -3.57 -3.55
N LEU A 66 -1.67 -4.08 -4.64
CA LEU A 66 -0.28 -4.56 -4.64
C LEU A 66 0.73 -3.44 -4.37
N MET A 67 0.50 -2.23 -4.91
CA MET A 67 1.33 -1.06 -4.64
C MET A 67 1.29 -0.67 -3.16
N LEU A 68 0.10 -0.60 -2.55
CA LEU A 68 -0.08 -0.34 -1.13
C LEU A 68 0.54 -1.43 -0.24
N TYR A 69 0.35 -2.68 -0.61
CA TYR A 69 0.97 -3.82 0.04
C TYR A 69 2.51 -3.73 -0.01
N SER A 70 3.07 -3.40 -1.18
CA SER A 70 4.52 -3.28 -1.38
C SER A 70 5.13 -2.13 -0.59
N GLU A 71 4.43 -0.98 -0.50
CA GLU A 71 4.88 0.15 0.32
C GLU A 71 4.87 -0.22 1.81
N GLY A 72 3.80 -0.85 2.30
CA GLY A 72 3.74 -1.40 3.66
C GLY A 72 4.88 -2.37 3.96
N LEU A 73 5.13 -3.31 3.04
CA LEU A 73 6.19 -4.30 3.15
C LEU A 73 7.58 -3.65 3.17
N THR A 74 7.85 -2.71 2.28
CA THR A 74 9.14 -2.02 2.17
C THR A 74 9.45 -1.25 3.45
N ARG A 75 8.47 -0.53 4.00
CA ARG A 75 8.60 0.20 5.26
C ARG A 75 8.80 -0.74 6.44
N GLY A 76 8.01 -1.79 6.51
CA GLY A 76 8.14 -2.78 7.56
C GLY A 76 9.49 -3.51 7.55
N VAL A 77 10.05 -3.79 6.35
CA VAL A 77 11.39 -4.39 6.21
C VAL A 77 12.48 -3.42 6.67
N ALA A 78 12.38 -2.13 6.33
CA ALA A 78 13.32 -1.11 6.81
C ALA A 78 13.27 -0.96 8.35
N ASP A 79 12.08 -0.95 8.93
CA ASP A 79 11.90 -0.89 10.39
C ASP A 79 12.39 -2.17 11.10
N ALA A 80 12.24 -3.34 10.46
CA ALA A 80 12.78 -4.59 10.97
C ALA A 80 14.32 -4.61 10.94
N ASP A 81 14.93 -4.08 9.88
CA ASP A 81 16.38 -3.94 9.78
C ASP A 81 16.91 -2.99 10.86
N ALA A 82 16.26 -1.83 11.05
CA ALA A 82 16.59 -0.90 12.13
C ALA A 82 16.49 -1.55 13.52
N SER A 83 15.49 -2.40 13.76
CA SER A 83 15.36 -3.16 15.02
C SER A 83 16.55 -4.10 15.26
N HIS A 84 17.00 -4.80 14.21
CA HIS A 84 18.16 -5.66 14.30
C HIS A 84 19.47 -4.88 14.47
N ALA A 85 19.60 -3.71 13.85
CA ALA A 85 20.75 -2.83 14.06
C ALA A 85 20.79 -2.31 15.50
N ALA A 86 19.63 -1.90 16.05
CA ALA A 86 19.49 -1.47 17.43
C ALA A 86 19.89 -2.56 18.42
N ASP A 87 19.45 -3.82 18.20
CA ASP A 87 19.83 -4.96 19.04
C ASP A 87 21.35 -5.23 19.02
N LYS A 88 22.02 -4.97 17.91
CA LYS A 88 23.49 -5.12 17.81
C LYS A 88 24.20 -4.01 18.57
N LEU A 89 23.76 -2.75 18.43
CA LEU A 89 24.35 -1.62 19.14
C LEU A 89 24.24 -1.78 20.66
N GLU A 90 23.09 -2.24 21.15
CA GLU A 90 22.89 -2.50 22.57
C GLU A 90 23.83 -3.61 23.09
N LYS A 91 24.05 -4.68 22.31
CA LYS A 91 25.01 -5.73 22.67
C LYS A 91 26.45 -5.25 22.73
N LEU A 92 26.78 -4.17 22.00
CA LEU A 92 28.08 -3.50 22.05
C LEU A 92 28.16 -2.46 23.17
N GLY A 93 27.14 -2.37 24.05
CA GLY A 93 27.11 -1.42 25.17
C GLY A 93 26.86 0.02 24.77
N ARG A 94 26.49 0.31 23.48
CA ARG A 94 26.23 1.67 23.00
C ARG A 94 24.78 2.04 23.31
N PRO A 95 24.53 3.16 24.01
CA PRO A 95 23.15 3.66 24.21
C PRO A 95 22.51 4.06 22.89
N LEU A 96 21.25 3.67 22.71
CA LEU A 96 20.48 4.01 21.52
C LEU A 96 20.02 5.46 21.57
N SER A 97 20.18 6.16 20.46
CA SER A 97 19.60 7.50 20.29
C SER A 97 18.06 7.41 20.17
N ARG A 98 17.36 8.50 20.52
CA ARG A 98 15.88 8.59 20.38
C ARG A 98 15.40 8.32 18.96
N ARG A 99 16.20 8.71 17.95
CA ARG A 99 15.88 8.49 16.52
C ARG A 99 16.02 7.02 16.12
N GLU A 100 17.05 6.33 16.62
CA GLU A 100 17.29 4.90 16.38
C GLU A 100 16.19 4.06 17.05
N GLU A 101 15.81 4.42 18.27
CA GLU A 101 14.70 3.75 18.97
C GLU A 101 13.37 3.94 18.25
N ALA A 102 13.08 5.16 17.76
CA ALA A 102 11.90 5.45 16.96
C ALA A 102 11.88 4.74 15.60
N ALA A 103 13.05 4.34 15.08
CA ALA A 103 13.17 3.60 13.83
C ALA A 103 12.76 2.12 13.94
N CYS A 104 12.79 1.53 15.15
CA CYS A 104 12.48 0.13 15.36
C CYS A 104 11.06 -0.25 14.91
N TYR A 105 10.86 -1.52 14.56
CA TYR A 105 9.58 -2.06 14.11
C TYR A 105 8.48 -1.92 15.17
N GLN A 106 7.33 -1.37 14.74
CA GLN A 106 6.15 -1.25 15.60
C GLN A 106 4.87 -1.27 14.75
N PRO A 107 3.98 -2.26 14.89
CA PRO A 107 2.74 -2.34 14.10
C PRO A 107 1.86 -1.10 14.21
N MET A 108 1.80 -0.48 15.40
CA MET A 108 1.02 0.72 15.64
C MET A 108 1.42 1.92 14.78
N LYS A 109 2.69 2.00 14.30
CA LYS A 109 3.10 3.06 13.37
C LYS A 109 2.33 3.00 12.06
N ALA A 110 2.25 1.80 11.47
CA ALA A 110 1.53 1.60 10.22
C ALA A 110 0.03 1.84 10.41
N LEU A 111 -0.54 1.36 11.52
CA LEU A 111 -1.94 1.60 11.85
C LEU A 111 -2.24 3.09 11.96
N CYS A 112 -1.44 3.85 12.71
CA CYS A 112 -1.64 5.29 12.85
C CYS A 112 -1.43 6.05 11.54
N ALA A 113 -0.42 5.68 10.73
CA ALA A 113 -0.22 6.27 9.41
C ALA A 113 -1.42 6.00 8.49
N CYS A 114 -1.95 4.79 8.49
CA CYS A 114 -3.16 4.43 7.76
C CYS A 114 -4.39 5.20 8.26
N LEU A 115 -4.57 5.34 9.57
CA LEU A 115 -5.69 6.09 10.15
C LEU A 115 -5.62 7.60 9.82
N ILE A 116 -4.43 8.20 9.80
CA ILE A 116 -4.26 9.60 9.42
C ILE A 116 -4.70 9.83 7.96
N VAL A 117 -4.35 8.92 7.05
CA VAL A 117 -4.60 9.11 5.61
C VAL A 117 -5.99 8.61 5.21
N PHE A 118 -6.36 7.41 5.63
CA PHE A 118 -7.61 6.77 5.22
C PHE A 118 -8.75 6.95 6.22
N GLY A 119 -8.47 7.52 7.40
CA GLY A 119 -9.48 7.72 8.45
C GLY A 119 -10.60 8.65 8.00
N VAL A 120 -10.26 9.76 7.33
CA VAL A 120 -11.25 10.71 6.82
C VAL A 120 -12.16 10.06 5.78
N PRO A 121 -11.65 9.43 4.69
CA PRO A 121 -12.49 8.69 3.75
C PRO A 121 -13.33 7.58 4.41
N LEU A 122 -12.80 6.89 5.41
CA LEU A 122 -13.54 5.84 6.13
C LEU A 122 -14.72 6.40 6.94
N VAL A 123 -14.48 7.47 7.69
CA VAL A 123 -15.54 8.12 8.51
C VAL A 123 -16.62 8.71 7.63
N LEU A 124 -16.22 9.44 6.57
CA LEU A 124 -17.16 10.02 5.62
C LEU A 124 -17.90 8.92 4.83
N GLY A 125 -17.22 7.83 4.46
CA GLY A 125 -17.84 6.67 3.82
C GLY A 125 -18.84 5.96 4.74
N ALA A 126 -18.53 5.82 6.03
CA ALA A 126 -19.46 5.27 7.01
C ALA A 126 -20.70 6.18 7.19
N TYR A 127 -20.51 7.48 7.19
CA TYR A 127 -21.61 8.44 7.21
C TYR A 127 -22.50 8.28 5.97
N LEU A 128 -21.93 8.20 4.76
CA LEU A 128 -22.69 7.97 3.54
C LEU A 128 -23.45 6.64 3.56
N ALA A 129 -22.82 5.58 4.07
CA ALA A 129 -23.47 4.29 4.18
C ALA A 129 -24.67 4.30 5.13
N ALA A 130 -24.56 5.05 6.26
CA ALA A 130 -25.64 5.20 7.24
C ALA A 130 -26.80 6.06 6.70
N THR A 131 -26.49 7.04 5.83
CA THR A 131 -27.46 7.97 5.25
C THR A 131 -27.82 7.63 3.81
N ALA A 132 -27.53 6.41 3.35
CA ALA A 132 -27.78 6.00 1.97
C ALA A 132 -29.27 5.99 1.63
N GLU A 133 -29.68 6.88 0.73
CA GLU A 133 -31.03 7.00 0.21
C GLU A 133 -31.16 6.40 -1.19
N PRO A 134 -32.37 5.95 -1.58
CA PRO A 134 -32.62 5.53 -2.95
C PRO A 134 -32.26 6.64 -3.95
N TYR A 135 -31.84 6.23 -5.13
CA TYR A 135 -31.60 7.18 -6.22
C TYR A 135 -32.90 7.88 -6.61
N THR A 136 -32.86 9.19 -6.60
CA THR A 136 -33.96 10.03 -7.09
C THR A 136 -33.59 10.53 -8.48
N TYR A 137 -34.45 10.27 -9.45
CA TYR A 137 -34.22 10.69 -10.85
C TYR A 137 -34.22 12.21 -10.94
N ALA A 138 -33.22 12.78 -11.65
CA ALA A 138 -33.30 14.14 -12.11
C ALA A 138 -34.21 14.19 -13.34
N LEU A 139 -34.86 15.35 -13.61
CA LEU A 139 -35.73 15.51 -14.77
C LEU A 139 -35.03 15.18 -16.10
N GLN A 140 -33.72 15.40 -16.17
CA GLN A 140 -32.87 15.10 -17.31
C GLN A 140 -32.67 13.60 -17.57
N ASP A 141 -32.81 12.76 -16.53
CA ASP A 141 -32.64 11.31 -16.61
C ASP A 141 -33.95 10.57 -16.89
N LEU A 142 -35.04 11.30 -17.02
CA LEU A 142 -36.33 10.69 -17.34
C LEU A 142 -36.32 10.10 -18.75
N PRO A 143 -36.91 8.91 -18.94
CA PRO A 143 -36.98 8.28 -20.24
C PRO A 143 -37.70 9.20 -21.27
N SER A 144 -37.21 9.21 -22.50
CA SER A 144 -37.76 10.07 -23.58
C SER A 144 -39.24 9.84 -23.87
N TRP A 145 -39.75 8.63 -23.61
CA TRP A 145 -41.20 8.34 -23.74
C TRP A 145 -42.02 9.11 -22.68
N LEU A 146 -41.49 9.30 -21.46
CA LEU A 146 -42.20 10.04 -20.42
C LEU A 146 -42.20 11.53 -20.72
N THR A 147 -41.06 12.09 -21.10
CA THR A 147 -40.94 13.52 -21.44
C THR A 147 -41.57 13.86 -22.79
N GLY A 148 -41.53 12.95 -23.77
CA GLY A 148 -42.16 13.14 -25.07
C GLY A 148 -43.69 12.97 -25.05
N THR A 149 -44.17 11.84 -24.50
CA THR A 149 -45.61 11.52 -24.51
C THR A 149 -46.40 12.31 -23.47
N TYR A 150 -45.82 12.54 -22.32
CA TYR A 150 -46.48 13.21 -21.19
C TYR A 150 -45.92 14.61 -20.90
N GLY A 151 -44.94 15.08 -21.67
CA GLY A 151 -44.31 16.40 -21.47
C GLY A 151 -45.25 17.59 -21.61
N ALA A 152 -46.34 17.42 -22.35
CA ALA A 152 -47.40 18.46 -22.48
C ALA A 152 -48.45 18.40 -21.35
N ARG A 153 -48.40 17.40 -20.49
CA ARG A 153 -49.36 17.22 -19.38
C ARG A 153 -48.84 17.86 -18.11
N GLU A 154 -49.46 18.96 -17.71
CA GLU A 154 -49.11 19.76 -16.54
C GLU A 154 -49.28 18.98 -15.21
N ASP A 155 -50.30 18.10 -15.14
CA ASP A 155 -50.57 17.23 -14.00
C ASP A 155 -49.46 16.21 -13.74
N VAL A 156 -48.67 15.87 -14.75
CA VAL A 156 -47.53 14.97 -14.63
C VAL A 156 -46.23 15.74 -14.43
N MET A 157 -46.03 16.81 -15.23
CA MET A 157 -44.77 17.55 -15.26
C MET A 157 -44.61 18.53 -14.09
N ALA A 158 -45.67 19.09 -13.52
CA ALA A 158 -45.59 20.00 -12.39
C ALA A 158 -45.07 19.31 -11.11
N PRO A 159 -45.54 18.11 -10.69
CA PRO A 159 -44.94 17.36 -9.58
C PRO A 159 -43.48 16.97 -9.82
N LEU A 160 -43.15 16.57 -11.06
CA LEU A 160 -41.77 16.21 -11.43
C LEU A 160 -40.85 17.43 -11.39
N ALA A 161 -41.29 18.59 -11.86
CA ALA A 161 -40.54 19.84 -11.78
C ALA A 161 -40.35 20.32 -10.33
N ALA A 162 -41.40 20.22 -9.50
CA ALA A 162 -41.31 20.52 -8.07
C ALA A 162 -40.28 19.60 -7.35
N TYR A 163 -40.26 18.33 -7.71
CA TYR A 163 -39.31 17.36 -7.20
C TYR A 163 -37.87 17.66 -7.62
N ALA A 164 -37.66 18.09 -8.85
CA ALA A 164 -36.36 18.47 -9.38
C ALA A 164 -35.83 19.78 -8.79
N GLN A 165 -36.71 20.76 -8.50
CA GLN A 165 -36.32 22.03 -7.87
C GLN A 165 -35.83 21.90 -6.44
N THR A 166 -36.18 20.83 -5.75
CA THR A 166 -35.68 20.55 -4.40
C THR A 166 -34.25 19.99 -4.37
N ALA A 167 -33.68 19.69 -5.53
CA ALA A 167 -32.32 19.16 -5.67
C ALA A 167 -31.26 20.28 -5.57
N SER A 168 -31.25 21.03 -4.47
CA SER A 168 -30.12 21.89 -4.11
C SER A 168 -28.91 21.00 -3.72
N VAL A 169 -27.71 21.40 -4.16
CA VAL A 169 -26.47 20.72 -3.76
C VAL A 169 -26.37 20.72 -2.25
N SER A 170 -26.52 19.57 -1.65
CA SER A 170 -26.46 19.40 -0.20
C SER A 170 -25.01 19.13 0.24
N ALA A 171 -24.72 19.38 1.51
CA ALA A 171 -23.43 19.01 2.09
C ALA A 171 -23.13 17.51 1.90
N ARG A 172 -24.16 16.68 1.86
CA ARG A 172 -24.05 15.25 1.58
C ARG A 172 -23.50 14.96 0.18
N ASP A 173 -23.90 15.73 -0.83
CA ASP A 173 -23.43 15.54 -2.22
C ASP A 173 -21.95 15.91 -2.34
N VAL A 174 -21.51 16.93 -1.61
CA VAL A 174 -20.08 17.29 -1.51
C VAL A 174 -19.29 16.15 -0.84
N ILE A 175 -19.79 15.62 0.26
CA ILE A 175 -19.18 14.47 0.94
C ILE A 175 -19.13 13.27 0.00
N ARG A 176 -20.24 12.97 -0.70
CA ARG A 176 -20.33 11.90 -1.68
C ARG A 176 -19.29 12.06 -2.79
N LEU A 177 -19.11 13.27 -3.30
CA LEU A 177 -18.11 13.57 -4.33
C LEU A 177 -16.70 13.27 -3.81
N ILE A 178 -16.32 13.80 -2.64
CA ILE A 178 -15.00 13.61 -2.04
C ILE A 178 -14.71 12.12 -1.82
N VAL A 179 -15.66 11.39 -1.25
CA VAL A 179 -15.48 9.97 -0.94
C VAL A 179 -15.45 9.15 -2.22
N ARG A 180 -16.32 9.43 -3.20
CA ARG A 180 -16.34 8.74 -4.49
C ARG A 180 -15.04 8.89 -5.25
N LEU A 181 -14.35 10.02 -5.17
CA LEU A 181 -13.03 10.19 -5.77
C LEU A 181 -12.02 9.15 -5.26
N THR A 182 -12.11 8.75 -3.99
CA THR A 182 -11.20 7.76 -3.42
C THR A 182 -11.54 6.32 -3.81
N VAL A 183 -12.81 6.03 -4.11
CA VAL A 183 -13.30 4.69 -4.46
C VAL A 183 -13.73 4.56 -5.92
N LEU A 184 -13.40 5.54 -6.77
CA LEU A 184 -13.88 5.65 -8.14
C LEU A 184 -13.53 4.40 -8.99
N ILE A 185 -12.37 3.78 -8.73
CA ILE A 185 -11.97 2.54 -9.41
C ILE A 185 -12.96 1.40 -9.15
N TYR A 186 -13.55 1.35 -7.95
CA TYR A 186 -14.56 0.34 -7.60
C TYR A 186 -15.90 0.61 -8.26
N ILE A 187 -16.24 1.89 -8.50
CA ILE A 187 -17.54 2.28 -9.11
C ILE A 187 -17.68 1.69 -10.50
N ASN A 188 -16.59 1.57 -11.25
CA ASN A 188 -16.58 0.96 -12.58
C ASN A 188 -16.91 -0.55 -12.59
N LEU A 189 -16.92 -1.22 -11.42
CA LEU A 189 -17.34 -2.62 -11.30
C LEU A 189 -18.87 -2.77 -11.30
N PHE A 190 -19.61 -1.68 -11.08
CA PHE A 190 -21.07 -1.72 -11.09
C PHE A 190 -21.61 -1.52 -12.50
N PRO A 191 -22.67 -2.24 -12.88
CA PRO A 191 -23.24 -2.16 -14.23
C PRO A 191 -23.78 -0.76 -14.52
N ASP A 192 -24.55 -0.22 -13.61
CA ASP A 192 -25.08 1.15 -13.66
C ASP A 192 -24.89 1.81 -12.28
N PRO A 193 -23.85 2.64 -12.13
CA PRO A 193 -23.57 3.25 -10.84
C PRO A 193 -24.59 4.34 -10.45
N GLN A 194 -25.44 4.80 -11.36
CA GLN A 194 -26.48 5.78 -11.05
C GLN A 194 -27.67 5.09 -10.38
N THR A 195 -28.23 4.08 -11.00
CA THR A 195 -29.35 3.30 -10.44
C THR A 195 -28.93 2.54 -9.17
N MET A 196 -27.66 2.15 -9.08
CA MET A 196 -27.09 1.48 -7.90
C MET A 196 -26.46 2.42 -6.87
N ALA A 197 -26.71 3.74 -6.96
CA ALA A 197 -26.08 4.74 -6.11
C ALA A 197 -26.19 4.43 -4.60
N GLN A 198 -27.34 3.96 -4.15
CA GLN A 198 -27.57 3.54 -2.76
C GLN A 198 -26.68 2.37 -2.36
N MET A 199 -26.53 1.36 -3.23
CA MET A 199 -25.68 0.20 -2.98
C MET A 199 -24.20 0.61 -2.96
N VAL A 200 -23.77 1.48 -3.86
CA VAL A 200 -22.41 2.04 -3.91
C VAL A 200 -22.13 2.79 -2.61
N ASP A 201 -23.03 3.68 -2.16
CA ASP A 201 -22.87 4.44 -0.94
C ASP A 201 -22.75 3.51 0.29
N ARG A 202 -23.56 2.45 0.37
CA ARG A 202 -23.49 1.44 1.44
C ARG A 202 -22.19 0.64 1.45
N LEU A 203 -21.64 0.33 0.28
CA LEU A 203 -20.39 -0.43 0.15
C LEU A 203 -19.12 0.42 0.26
N THR A 204 -19.24 1.74 0.16
CA THR A 204 -18.12 2.69 0.19
C THR A 204 -17.16 2.49 1.36
N PRO A 205 -17.58 2.30 2.63
CA PRO A 205 -16.65 2.10 3.73
C PRO A 205 -15.85 0.81 3.59
N LEU A 206 -16.46 -0.26 3.03
CA LEU A 206 -15.76 -1.52 2.78
C LEU A 206 -14.70 -1.36 1.68
N MET A 207 -15.03 -0.64 0.60
CA MET A 207 -14.10 -0.32 -0.48
C MET A 207 -12.92 0.50 0.05
N ALA A 208 -13.18 1.57 0.80
CA ALA A 208 -12.15 2.40 1.39
C ALA A 208 -11.28 1.65 2.40
N LEU A 209 -11.84 0.69 3.15
CA LEU A 209 -11.13 -0.14 4.11
C LEU A 209 -10.10 -1.06 3.45
N SER A 210 -10.32 -1.47 2.20
CA SER A 210 -9.40 -2.35 1.49
C SER A 210 -7.98 -1.77 1.36
N TYR A 211 -7.84 -0.45 1.22
CA TYR A 211 -6.56 0.24 1.08
C TYR A 211 -5.67 0.14 2.34
N PRO A 212 -6.13 0.58 3.53
CA PRO A 212 -5.34 0.42 4.74
C PRO A 212 -5.09 -1.04 5.10
N VAL A 213 -6.03 -1.94 4.83
CA VAL A 213 -5.85 -3.38 5.06
C VAL A 213 -4.70 -3.94 4.20
N ALA A 214 -4.64 -3.63 2.90
CA ALA A 214 -3.55 -4.05 2.03
C ALA A 214 -2.18 -3.56 2.54
N CYS A 215 -2.08 -2.28 2.93
CA CYS A 215 -0.86 -1.70 3.50
C CYS A 215 -0.46 -2.39 4.82
N MET A 216 -1.41 -2.60 5.72
CA MET A 216 -1.19 -3.26 7.02
C MET A 216 -0.72 -4.69 6.86
N ILE A 217 -1.33 -5.48 5.96
CA ILE A 217 -0.89 -6.86 5.67
C ILE A 217 0.56 -6.85 5.19
N GLY A 218 0.94 -5.92 4.29
CA GLY A 218 2.31 -5.76 3.83
C GLY A 218 3.28 -5.50 4.99
N TYR A 219 2.96 -4.54 5.84
CA TYR A 219 3.78 -4.17 6.99
C TYR A 219 3.92 -5.32 8.01
N LEU A 220 2.84 -6.03 8.32
CA LEU A 220 2.86 -7.14 9.27
C LEU A 220 3.66 -8.35 8.75
N ARG A 221 3.70 -8.58 7.43
CA ARG A 221 4.53 -9.63 6.82
C ARG A 221 6.01 -9.30 6.74
N ALA A 222 6.39 -8.05 6.91
CA ALA A 222 7.75 -7.57 6.73
C ALA A 222 8.82 -8.28 7.58
N PRO A 223 8.62 -8.56 8.89
CA PRO A 223 9.60 -9.29 9.69
C PRO A 223 9.91 -10.69 9.14
N ALA A 224 8.89 -11.39 8.64
CA ALA A 224 9.06 -12.73 8.07
C ALA A 224 9.87 -12.67 6.75
N VAL A 225 9.55 -11.71 5.89
CA VAL A 225 10.27 -11.46 4.63
C VAL A 225 11.70 -11.05 4.90
N TYR A 226 11.95 -10.18 5.88
CA TYR A 226 13.29 -9.79 6.29
C TYR A 226 14.12 -10.99 6.76
N ALA A 227 13.58 -11.83 7.63
CA ALA A 227 14.25 -13.04 8.11
C ALA A 227 14.60 -13.99 6.95
N LYS A 228 13.70 -14.15 5.97
CA LYS A 228 13.94 -14.95 4.77
C LYS A 228 15.07 -14.36 3.92
N ARG A 229 15.05 -13.05 3.66
CA ARG A 229 16.13 -12.36 2.92
C ARG A 229 17.49 -12.52 3.61
N GLN A 230 17.54 -12.30 4.91
CA GLN A 230 18.79 -12.51 5.68
C GLN A 230 19.32 -13.94 5.59
N SER A 231 18.43 -14.94 5.67
CA SER A 231 18.84 -16.35 5.55
C SER A 231 19.41 -16.67 4.16
N MET A 232 18.80 -16.12 3.11
CA MET A 232 19.30 -16.27 1.72
C MET A 232 20.66 -15.59 1.54
N GLN A 233 20.84 -14.36 2.06
CA GLN A 233 22.12 -13.66 1.98
C GLN A 233 23.23 -14.40 2.73
N ARG A 234 22.93 -14.96 3.91
CA ARG A 234 23.90 -15.79 4.65
C ARG A 234 24.28 -17.06 3.89
N ARG A 235 23.31 -17.70 3.23
CA ARG A 235 23.56 -18.88 2.37
C ARG A 235 24.40 -18.50 1.14
N ALA A 236 24.09 -17.39 0.48
CA ALA A 236 24.87 -16.90 -0.67
C ALA A 236 26.30 -16.55 -0.26
N LYS A 237 26.51 -15.84 0.86
CA LYS A 237 27.87 -15.55 1.37
C LYS A 237 28.64 -16.82 1.70
N LYS A 238 28.01 -17.81 2.35
CA LYS A 238 28.67 -19.11 2.62
C LYS A 238 29.02 -19.85 1.34
N ALA A 239 28.15 -19.83 0.33
CA ALA A 239 28.42 -20.44 -0.96
C ALA A 239 29.57 -19.73 -1.70
N ALA A 240 29.63 -18.40 -1.66
CA ALA A 240 30.72 -17.62 -2.23
C ALA A 240 32.07 -17.93 -1.57
N VAL A 241 32.10 -17.99 -0.23
CA VAL A 241 33.32 -18.36 0.54
C VAL A 241 33.79 -19.79 0.18
N ARG A 242 32.86 -20.75 0.10
CA ARG A 242 33.19 -22.13 -0.31
C ARG A 242 33.74 -22.19 -1.73
N LYS A 243 33.19 -21.41 -2.68
CA LYS A 243 33.70 -21.33 -4.05
C LYS A 243 35.10 -20.71 -4.07
N ALA A 244 35.34 -19.65 -3.30
CA ALA A 244 36.66 -19.03 -3.19
C ALA A 244 37.70 -19.99 -2.62
N GLN A 245 37.37 -20.72 -1.53
CA GLN A 245 38.23 -21.73 -0.94
C GLN A 245 38.55 -22.88 -1.91
N LYS A 246 37.55 -23.38 -2.66
CA LYS A 246 37.81 -24.40 -3.68
C LYS A 246 38.73 -23.88 -4.77
N LYS A 247 38.56 -22.62 -5.22
CA LYS A 247 39.42 -22.03 -6.24
C LYS A 247 40.86 -21.85 -5.74
N SER A 248 41.08 -21.46 -4.47
CA SER A 248 42.43 -21.35 -3.89
C SER A 248 43.08 -22.73 -3.75
N MET A 249 42.37 -23.76 -3.28
CA MET A 249 42.89 -25.10 -3.22
C MET A 249 43.24 -25.67 -4.62
N VAL A 250 42.44 -25.42 -5.62
CA VAL A 250 42.73 -25.86 -7.00
C VAL A 250 43.95 -25.10 -7.55
N SER A 251 44.08 -23.81 -7.30
CA SER A 251 45.26 -23.04 -7.72
C SER A 251 46.53 -23.48 -6.99
N GLU A 252 46.41 -23.88 -5.73
CA GLU A 252 47.54 -24.44 -4.93
C GLU A 252 47.96 -25.80 -5.42
N LEU A 253 47.03 -26.68 -5.77
CA LEU A 253 47.30 -28.00 -6.36
C LEU A 253 47.87 -27.89 -7.80
N LEU A 254 47.42 -26.94 -8.59
CA LEU A 254 47.94 -26.71 -9.94
C LEU A 254 49.27 -25.94 -9.94
N GLY A 255 49.53 -25.10 -8.93
CA GLY A 255 50.78 -24.36 -8.74
C GLY A 255 51.92 -25.16 -8.13
N SER A 256 51.63 -26.34 -7.55
CA SER A 256 52.66 -27.25 -7.00
C SER A 256 53.46 -28.03 -8.05
N GLY A 257 53.20 -27.81 -9.32
CA GLY A 257 53.90 -28.45 -10.44
C GLY A 257 54.73 -27.46 -11.25
N GLY A 258 55.78 -26.85 -10.68
CA GLY A 258 56.77 -26.11 -11.45
C GLY A 258 56.80 -24.58 -11.13
N ASP A 259 57.97 -24.20 -10.70
CA ASP A 259 58.55 -22.88 -10.53
C ASP A 259 58.49 -22.21 -9.14
N VAL A 260 59.59 -22.47 -8.44
CA VAL A 260 60.07 -21.67 -7.34
C VAL A 260 60.42 -20.27 -7.85
N HIS A 261 59.47 -19.33 -7.82
CA HIS A 261 59.76 -17.91 -7.94
C HIS A 261 59.64 -17.24 -6.53
N TYR A 262 60.77 -17.01 -5.94
CA TYR A 262 60.94 -16.14 -4.77
C TYR A 262 60.41 -14.73 -5.08
N GLY A 263 59.55 -14.25 -4.25
CA GLY A 263 59.36 -12.82 -3.98
C GLY A 263 58.28 -12.11 -4.73
N GLN A 264 57.07 -12.24 -4.23
CA GLN A 264 56.13 -11.08 -4.17
C GLN A 264 55.10 -11.33 -3.03
N ARG A 265 55.31 -10.64 -1.90
CA ARG A 265 54.28 -10.54 -0.85
C ARG A 265 53.03 -9.87 -1.43
N PRO A 266 51.83 -10.41 -1.25
CA PRO A 266 50.65 -9.72 -1.69
C PRO A 266 50.41 -8.46 -0.84
N GLN A 267 50.35 -7.32 -1.51
CA GLN A 267 49.90 -6.00 -0.98
C GLN A 267 48.40 -6.04 -0.63
N GLN A 268 47.98 -6.83 0.33
CA GLN A 268 46.58 -6.91 0.75
C GLN A 268 46.30 -6.29 2.12
N GLU A 269 47.27 -5.70 2.77
CA GLU A 269 47.04 -5.08 4.09
C GLU A 269 46.80 -3.56 4.07
N GLU A 270 47.06 -2.87 2.97
CA GLU A 270 46.90 -1.39 2.93
C GLU A 270 45.47 -0.92 2.63
N HIS A 271 44.61 -1.76 2.01
CA HIS A 271 43.24 -1.35 1.72
C HIS A 271 42.28 -1.41 2.92
N LYS A 272 42.64 -2.13 3.98
CA LYS A 272 41.80 -2.25 5.19
C LYS A 272 41.92 -1.08 6.17
N LYS A 273 42.94 -0.24 6.03
CA LYS A 273 43.16 0.92 6.92
C LYS A 273 42.51 2.22 6.43
N LYS A 274 42.04 2.29 5.17
CA LYS A 274 41.40 3.51 4.61
C LYS A 274 39.87 3.55 4.74
N GLU A 275 39.20 2.49 5.18
CA GLU A 275 37.76 2.47 5.43
C GLU A 275 37.36 2.70 6.90
N LEU A 276 38.29 3.09 7.76
CA LEU A 276 38.07 3.30 9.21
C LEU A 276 38.47 4.70 9.71
N ILE A 277 38.49 5.71 8.83
CA ILE A 277 38.59 7.14 9.23
C ILE A 277 37.36 7.90 8.74
#